data_76dba7522e5ff60f756d5f5f2481e45d
#
_entry.id   76dba7522e5ff60f756d5f5f2481e45d
#
_cell.length_a   1.000
_cell.length_b   1.000
_cell.length_c   1.000
_cell.angle_alpha   90.00
_cell.angle_beta   90.00
_cell.angle_gamma   90.00
#
_symmetry.space_group_name_H-M   'P 1'
#
loop_
_entity.id
_entity.type
_entity.pdbx_description
1 polymer ?
#
loop_
_entity_poly.entity_id
_entity_poly.type
_entity_poly.pdbx_seq_one_letter_code
_entity_poly.pdbx_strand_id
1 'polypeptide(L)'
;MCRDVYVYGTDEAATPDSNPPVIESIYLNHSSFKEWQTVNPSPMLIASVTDDRAINLSTAGVGHQMTIYLDDGGKSYTDVSDFFTPFDDGRPGGTIAYPLDGISQGPHSLRLRVWDTAPNSAEATVYFNVADNVAPVIYDVYTDRNPVSESANFYISHDRPDQTITVTVEVFDLMGKPLWSSTETGRSDMFTTMPLTWDLTDSGGRRVNRGIYLYRATIKDESSGDETATASRKLAVTAQ
;
A
#
# COMPACT_ATOMS: atom_id res chain seq x y z
N MET A 1 -28.35 -9.00 -22.26
CA MET A 1 -28.12 -9.29 -23.70
C MET A 1 -27.36 -8.11 -24.27
N CYS A 2 -25.99 -8.18 -24.27
CA CYS A 2 -25.17 -7.17 -24.92
C CYS A 2 -25.31 -7.34 -26.43
N ARG A 3 -25.68 -6.27 -27.13
CA ARG A 3 -25.61 -6.20 -28.58
C ARG A 3 -24.22 -5.75 -28.95
N ASP A 4 -23.56 -6.49 -29.85
CA ASP A 4 -22.29 -6.07 -30.43
C ASP A 4 -22.48 -4.73 -31.14
N VAL A 5 -21.72 -3.74 -30.73
CA VAL A 5 -21.69 -2.42 -31.39
C VAL A 5 -20.47 -2.41 -32.29
N TYR A 6 -20.70 -2.35 -33.61
CA TYR A 6 -19.64 -2.19 -34.57
C TYR A 6 -19.54 -0.72 -34.95
N VAL A 7 -18.38 -0.12 -34.73
CA VAL A 7 -18.08 1.25 -35.18
C VAL A 7 -17.21 1.13 -36.42
N TYR A 8 -17.69 1.66 -37.54
CA TYR A 8 -16.94 1.72 -38.80
C TYR A 8 -16.73 3.19 -39.16
N GLY A 9 -15.52 3.52 -39.51
CA GLY A 9 -15.17 4.83 -40.06
C GLY A 9 -13.69 5.13 -39.86
N THR A 10 -13.10 5.86 -40.78
CA THR A 10 -11.81 6.53 -40.64
C THR A 10 -12.10 8.00 -40.44
N ASP A 11 -11.62 8.60 -39.36
CA ASP A 11 -11.59 10.04 -39.21
C ASP A 11 -10.25 10.56 -39.80
N GLU A 12 -10.33 11.10 -41.00
CA GLU A 12 -9.15 11.67 -41.69
C GLU A 12 -8.61 12.93 -40.99
N ALA A 13 -9.37 13.52 -40.07
CA ALA A 13 -8.97 14.66 -39.26
C ALA A 13 -8.38 14.27 -37.90
N ALA A 14 -8.40 13.00 -37.53
CA ALA A 14 -7.83 12.53 -36.27
C ALA A 14 -6.31 12.71 -36.30
N THR A 15 -5.82 13.55 -35.42
CA THR A 15 -4.36 13.64 -35.15
C THR A 15 -3.90 12.36 -34.45
N PRO A 16 -2.92 11.65 -35.00
CA PRO A 16 -2.32 10.50 -34.32
C PRO A 16 -1.82 10.93 -32.94
N ASP A 17 -2.11 10.15 -31.93
CA ASP A 17 -1.52 10.34 -30.62
C ASP A 17 -0.04 9.94 -30.68
N SER A 18 0.84 10.82 -30.20
CA SER A 18 2.27 10.61 -30.13
C SER A 18 2.82 10.84 -28.72
N ASN A 19 1.94 11.09 -27.76
CA ASN A 19 2.31 11.32 -26.36
C ASN A 19 2.34 9.98 -25.62
N PRO A 20 3.48 9.59 -25.04
CA PRO A 20 3.54 8.37 -24.25
C PRO A 20 2.88 8.59 -22.85
N PRO A 21 2.44 7.52 -22.19
CA PRO A 21 2.04 7.56 -20.79
C PRO A 21 3.14 8.16 -19.91
N VAL A 22 2.76 8.71 -18.78
CA VAL A 22 3.67 9.23 -17.77
C VAL A 22 3.58 8.39 -16.51
N ILE A 23 4.70 7.78 -16.10
CA ILE A 23 4.81 7.13 -14.80
C ILE A 23 5.19 8.23 -13.79
N GLU A 24 4.17 8.74 -13.07
CA GLU A 24 4.35 9.84 -12.12
C GLU A 24 5.16 9.42 -10.89
N SER A 25 5.00 8.18 -10.47
CA SER A 25 5.75 7.59 -9.35
C SER A 25 5.85 6.08 -9.48
N ILE A 26 6.97 5.53 -8.98
CA ILE A 26 7.18 4.10 -8.79
C ILE A 26 7.99 3.89 -7.51
N TYR A 27 7.53 3.01 -6.63
CA TYR A 27 8.20 2.72 -5.37
C TYR A 27 7.72 1.37 -4.79
N LEU A 28 8.42 0.90 -3.76
CA LEU A 28 8.04 -0.29 -3.01
C LEU A 28 7.43 0.10 -1.66
N ASN A 29 6.34 -0.56 -1.29
CA ASN A 29 5.61 -0.46 -0.02
C ASN A 29 5.03 0.92 0.30
N HIS A 30 5.83 1.98 0.33
CA HIS A 30 5.39 3.30 0.76
C HIS A 30 6.08 4.42 -0.03
N SER A 31 5.41 5.55 -0.20
CA SER A 31 5.90 6.72 -0.96
C SER A 31 7.18 7.34 -0.38
N SER A 32 7.54 7.03 0.85
CA SER A 32 8.84 7.42 1.45
C SER A 32 10.00 6.50 1.06
N PHE A 33 9.75 5.46 0.27
CA PHE A 33 10.79 4.54 -0.24
C PHE A 33 11.92 5.33 -0.92
N LYS A 34 13.13 4.89 -0.68
CA LYS A 34 14.33 5.45 -1.30
C LYS A 34 15.04 4.38 -2.12
N GLU A 35 15.61 4.79 -3.21
CA GLU A 35 16.43 3.93 -4.06
C GLU A 35 17.50 3.21 -3.23
N TRP A 36 17.68 1.90 -3.50
CA TRP A 36 18.55 0.99 -2.74
C TRP A 36 18.15 0.71 -1.29
N GLN A 37 16.94 1.11 -0.89
CA GLN A 37 16.42 0.73 0.42
C GLN A 37 16.28 -0.80 0.52
N THR A 38 16.55 -1.34 1.71
CA THR A 38 16.34 -2.77 1.98
C THR A 38 14.87 -3.02 2.34
N VAL A 39 14.30 -4.01 1.67
CA VAL A 39 12.93 -4.49 1.88
C VAL A 39 12.94 -5.99 2.19
N ASN A 40 11.82 -6.52 2.68
CA ASN A 40 11.62 -7.95 2.87
C ASN A 40 11.44 -8.67 1.50
N PRO A 41 11.47 -10.02 1.44
CA PRO A 41 11.34 -10.77 0.19
C PRO A 41 9.99 -10.64 -0.54
N SER A 42 8.98 -10.07 0.10
CA SER A 42 7.63 -9.92 -0.46
C SER A 42 7.15 -8.47 -0.38
N PRO A 43 7.82 -7.52 -1.03
CA PRO A 43 7.39 -6.13 -1.06
C PRO A 43 6.24 -5.94 -2.06
N MET A 44 5.48 -4.85 -1.92
CA MET A 44 4.48 -4.46 -2.91
C MET A 44 5.02 -3.36 -3.82
N LEU A 45 4.96 -3.57 -5.13
CA LEU A 45 5.19 -2.53 -6.12
C LEU A 45 3.97 -1.61 -6.16
N ILE A 46 4.22 -0.30 -6.07
CA ILE A 46 3.20 0.73 -6.27
C ILE A 46 3.70 1.69 -7.33
N ALA A 47 2.83 1.99 -8.30
CA ALA A 47 3.09 3.00 -9.30
C ALA A 47 1.83 3.80 -9.61
N SER A 48 2.01 5.07 -9.96
CA SER A 48 0.97 5.97 -10.47
C SER A 48 1.28 6.30 -11.91
N VAL A 49 0.30 6.14 -12.78
CA VAL A 49 0.43 6.34 -14.23
C VAL A 49 -0.68 7.24 -14.72
N THR A 50 -0.35 8.22 -15.54
CA THR A 50 -1.29 9.11 -16.21
C THR A 50 -1.05 9.13 -17.71
N ASP A 51 -2.08 9.53 -18.45
CA ASP A 51 -2.01 9.74 -19.89
C ASP A 51 -2.96 10.86 -20.29
N ASP A 52 -2.81 11.45 -21.47
CA ASP A 52 -3.79 12.38 -22.05
C ASP A 52 -4.97 11.62 -22.68
N ARG A 53 -4.84 10.33 -22.90
CA ARG A 53 -5.88 9.40 -23.36
C ARG A 53 -6.08 8.27 -22.36
N ALA A 54 -6.21 7.05 -22.83
CA ALA A 54 -6.43 5.88 -21.99
C ALA A 54 -5.19 4.98 -21.94
N ILE A 55 -4.88 4.49 -20.76
CA ILE A 55 -3.89 3.44 -20.56
C ILE A 55 -4.40 2.13 -21.19
N ASN A 56 -3.54 1.42 -21.88
CA ASN A 56 -3.88 0.14 -22.47
C ASN A 56 -3.90 -0.97 -21.41
N LEU A 57 -5.09 -1.48 -21.13
CA LEU A 57 -5.32 -2.62 -20.22
C LEU A 57 -5.67 -3.91 -21.00
N SER A 58 -5.60 -3.88 -22.33
CA SER A 58 -5.96 -5.05 -23.12
C SER A 58 -4.89 -6.12 -23.06
N THR A 59 -5.27 -7.31 -22.63
CA THR A 59 -4.42 -8.51 -22.67
C THR A 59 -4.48 -9.23 -24.02
N ALA A 60 -5.31 -8.76 -24.95
CA ALA A 60 -5.51 -9.38 -26.29
C ALA A 60 -4.44 -8.96 -27.30
N GLY A 61 -3.68 -7.89 -27.04
CA GLY A 61 -2.61 -7.43 -27.93
C GLY A 61 -1.26 -8.01 -27.52
N VAL A 62 -0.56 -8.66 -28.45
CA VAL A 62 0.79 -9.17 -28.18
C VAL A 62 1.77 -8.01 -28.00
N GLY A 63 2.39 -7.92 -26.82
CA GLY A 63 3.51 -7.00 -26.55
C GLY A 63 3.12 -5.59 -26.05
N HIS A 64 1.82 -5.30 -25.86
CA HIS A 64 1.36 -4.00 -25.35
C HIS A 64 0.68 -4.13 -23.96
N GLN A 65 0.94 -5.21 -23.24
CA GLN A 65 0.49 -5.37 -21.85
C GLN A 65 1.29 -4.48 -20.91
N MET A 66 0.70 -4.16 -19.79
CA MET A 66 1.42 -3.55 -18.67
C MET A 66 2.27 -4.62 -17.99
N THR A 67 3.58 -4.45 -18.03
CA THR A 67 4.53 -5.51 -17.64
C THR A 67 5.59 -5.03 -16.69
N ILE A 68 6.01 -5.94 -15.80
CA ILE A 68 7.19 -5.75 -14.97
C ILE A 68 8.28 -6.76 -15.34
N TYR A 69 9.52 -6.34 -15.16
CA TYR A 69 10.73 -7.12 -15.35
C TYR A 69 11.58 -7.03 -14.09
N LEU A 70 11.80 -8.18 -13.44
CA LEU A 70 12.71 -8.27 -12.30
C LEU A 70 14.12 -8.60 -12.85
N ASP A 71 15.13 -7.84 -12.41
CA ASP A 71 16.55 -8.05 -12.73
C ASP A 71 16.83 -8.19 -14.23
N ASP A 72 16.56 -7.20 -14.96
CA ASP A 72 16.62 -6.96 -16.40
C ASP A 72 17.42 -7.96 -17.29
N GLY A 73 17.22 -9.26 -17.04
CA GLY A 73 17.70 -10.33 -17.91
C GLY A 73 16.87 -10.51 -19.18
N GLY A 74 15.86 -9.70 -19.39
CA GLY A 74 15.12 -9.51 -20.64
C GLY A 74 14.33 -10.71 -21.16
N LYS A 75 14.22 -11.81 -20.42
CA LYS A 75 13.59 -13.05 -20.92
C LYS A 75 12.27 -13.41 -20.25
N SER A 76 11.96 -12.84 -19.11
CA SER A 76 10.74 -13.14 -18.38
C SER A 76 10.10 -11.83 -17.90
N TYR A 77 8.85 -11.65 -18.20
CA TYR A 77 8.04 -10.54 -17.70
C TYR A 77 6.80 -11.08 -17.00
N THR A 78 6.25 -10.27 -16.13
CA THR A 78 4.95 -10.53 -15.50
C THR A 78 3.96 -9.48 -15.98
N ASP A 79 2.80 -9.92 -16.46
CA ASP A 79 1.68 -9.04 -16.78
C ASP A 79 1.03 -8.57 -15.48
N VAL A 80 0.90 -7.26 -15.30
CA VAL A 80 0.30 -6.63 -14.11
C VAL A 80 -0.93 -5.80 -14.45
N SER A 81 -1.49 -5.97 -15.64
CA SER A 81 -2.66 -5.21 -16.11
C SER A 81 -3.88 -5.37 -15.18
N ASP A 82 -4.08 -6.55 -14.61
CA ASP A 82 -5.20 -6.83 -13.68
C ASP A 82 -5.05 -6.13 -12.31
N PHE A 83 -3.88 -5.59 -12.02
CA PHE A 83 -3.57 -4.87 -10.78
C PHE A 83 -3.68 -3.35 -10.93
N PHE A 84 -4.17 -2.88 -12.06
CA PHE A 84 -4.41 -1.48 -12.31
C PHE A 84 -5.80 -1.06 -11.84
N THR A 85 -5.85 -0.01 -11.04
CA THR A 85 -7.09 0.62 -10.57
C THR A 85 -7.15 2.04 -11.11
N PRO A 86 -8.17 2.39 -11.92
CA PRO A 86 -8.37 3.75 -12.41
C PRO A 86 -8.53 4.76 -11.27
N PHE A 87 -8.19 6.02 -11.52
CA PHE A 87 -8.45 7.09 -10.56
C PHE A 87 -9.96 7.36 -10.41
N ASP A 88 -10.40 7.58 -9.16
CA ASP A 88 -11.81 7.85 -8.83
C ASP A 88 -12.30 9.22 -9.32
N ASP A 89 -11.39 10.15 -9.61
CA ASP A 89 -11.70 11.52 -10.03
C ASP A 89 -11.95 11.65 -11.54
N GLY A 90 -11.87 10.55 -12.28
CA GLY A 90 -12.12 10.49 -13.72
C GLY A 90 -10.96 11.01 -14.59
N ARG A 91 -9.81 11.34 -14.02
CA ARG A 91 -8.59 11.60 -14.80
C ARG A 91 -8.17 10.35 -15.57
N PRO A 92 -7.68 10.47 -16.81
CA PRO A 92 -7.06 9.33 -17.48
C PRO A 92 -5.83 8.88 -16.70
N GLY A 93 -5.80 7.60 -16.30
CA GLY A 93 -4.73 7.02 -15.50
C GLY A 93 -5.24 6.24 -14.31
N GLY A 94 -4.33 5.84 -13.44
CA GLY A 94 -4.62 5.04 -12.26
C GLY A 94 -3.39 4.63 -11.50
N THR A 95 -3.58 3.72 -10.56
CA THR A 95 -2.52 3.13 -9.73
C THR A 95 -2.38 1.65 -10.01
N ILE A 96 -1.15 1.17 -9.90
CA ILE A 96 -0.80 -0.25 -9.91
C ILE A 96 -0.37 -0.60 -8.50
N ALA A 97 -0.92 -1.70 -7.95
CA ALA A 97 -0.50 -2.25 -6.66
C ALA A 97 -0.28 -3.76 -6.84
N TYR A 98 0.97 -4.17 -7.07
CA TYR A 98 1.33 -5.55 -7.38
C TYR A 98 2.17 -6.17 -6.26
N PRO A 99 1.70 -7.25 -5.59
CA PRO A 99 2.47 -7.96 -4.60
C PRO A 99 3.59 -8.77 -5.28
N LEU A 100 4.83 -8.47 -4.91
CA LEU A 100 5.98 -9.30 -5.25
C LEU A 100 6.11 -10.40 -4.19
N ASP A 101 6.61 -11.56 -4.58
CA ASP A 101 6.78 -12.66 -3.64
C ASP A 101 8.06 -13.46 -3.93
N GLY A 102 8.71 -13.92 -2.86
CA GLY A 102 9.85 -14.83 -2.94
C GLY A 102 11.08 -14.27 -3.65
N ILE A 103 11.31 -12.96 -3.59
CA ILE A 103 12.49 -12.35 -4.18
C ILE A 103 13.73 -12.77 -3.38
N SER A 104 14.77 -13.22 -4.06
CA SER A 104 16.02 -13.66 -3.45
C SER A 104 16.72 -12.53 -2.69
N GLN A 105 17.61 -12.88 -1.75
CA GLN A 105 18.43 -11.87 -1.07
C GLN A 105 19.42 -11.21 -2.04
N GLY A 106 19.66 -9.92 -1.83
CA GLY A 106 20.64 -9.13 -2.57
C GLY A 106 20.05 -7.92 -3.29
N PRO A 107 20.87 -7.29 -4.14
CA PRO A 107 20.44 -6.14 -4.94
C PRO A 107 19.56 -6.57 -6.12
N HIS A 108 18.49 -5.82 -6.34
CA HIS A 108 17.53 -6.06 -7.42
C HIS A 108 17.16 -4.77 -8.13
N SER A 109 16.67 -4.93 -9.37
CA SER A 109 16.01 -3.90 -10.15
C SER A 109 14.65 -4.38 -10.61
N LEU A 110 13.65 -3.51 -10.56
CA LEU A 110 12.31 -3.78 -11.08
C LEU A 110 11.93 -2.68 -12.07
N ARG A 111 11.73 -3.06 -13.32
CA ARG A 111 11.33 -2.17 -14.39
C ARG A 111 9.86 -2.39 -14.72
N LEU A 112 9.08 -1.32 -14.66
CA LEU A 112 7.70 -1.26 -15.12
C LEU A 112 7.66 -0.69 -16.54
N ARG A 113 6.88 -1.30 -17.42
CA ARG A 113 6.55 -0.79 -18.75
C ARG A 113 5.04 -0.67 -18.89
N VAL A 114 4.58 0.47 -19.34
CA VAL A 114 3.17 0.77 -19.59
C VAL A 114 2.97 1.28 -21.01
N TRP A 115 1.79 1.03 -21.56
CA TRP A 115 1.39 1.44 -22.89
C TRP A 115 0.09 2.24 -22.85
N ASP A 116 -0.09 3.15 -23.78
CA ASP A 116 -1.40 3.75 -24.09
C ASP A 116 -2.16 2.92 -25.12
N THR A 117 -3.35 3.41 -25.51
CA THR A 117 -4.14 2.80 -26.58
C THR A 117 -3.66 3.14 -27.99
N ALA A 118 -2.70 4.08 -28.13
CA ALA A 118 -2.06 4.50 -29.36
C ALA A 118 -0.57 4.13 -29.33
N PRO A 119 -0.15 2.94 -29.48
CA PRO A 119 1.08 2.21 -29.20
C PRO A 119 2.32 3.05 -28.75
N ASN A 120 2.14 4.05 -27.88
CA ASN A 120 3.24 4.72 -27.20
C ASN A 120 3.49 4.05 -25.86
N SER A 121 4.72 4.06 -25.36
CA SER A 121 5.07 3.42 -24.08
C SER A 121 6.00 4.26 -23.23
N ALA A 122 5.92 4.04 -21.92
CA ALA A 122 6.85 4.57 -20.93
C ALA A 122 7.42 3.44 -20.08
N GLU A 123 8.62 3.66 -19.56
CA GLU A 123 9.30 2.75 -18.64
C GLU A 123 9.86 3.52 -17.46
N ALA A 124 9.82 2.88 -16.29
CA ALA A 124 10.51 3.36 -15.09
C ALA A 124 11.11 2.17 -14.33
N THR A 125 12.24 2.40 -13.68
CA THR A 125 12.95 1.37 -12.93
C THR A 125 13.15 1.82 -11.48
N VAL A 126 12.95 0.90 -10.55
CA VAL A 126 13.26 1.06 -9.13
C VAL A 126 14.33 0.06 -8.73
N TYR A 127 15.31 0.50 -7.93
CA TYR A 127 16.40 -0.31 -7.42
C TYR A 127 16.26 -0.50 -5.91
N PHE A 128 16.51 -1.72 -5.43
CA PHE A 128 16.32 -2.07 -4.02
C PHE A 128 17.23 -3.23 -3.60
N ASN A 129 17.35 -3.44 -2.30
CA ASN A 129 17.98 -4.62 -1.72
C ASN A 129 16.92 -5.48 -1.02
N VAL A 130 17.10 -6.79 -1.04
CA VAL A 130 16.27 -7.73 -0.30
C VAL A 130 17.07 -8.41 0.80
N ALA A 131 16.48 -8.49 1.99
CA ALA A 131 17.01 -9.26 3.12
C ALA A 131 15.86 -9.97 3.86
N ASP A 132 16.12 -11.17 4.41
CA ASP A 132 15.09 -11.98 5.05
C ASP A 132 14.64 -11.41 6.40
N ASN A 133 15.54 -10.85 7.19
CA ASN A 133 15.23 -10.39 8.54
C ASN A 133 15.15 -8.87 8.61
N VAL A 134 14.20 -8.30 7.86
CA VAL A 134 13.89 -6.87 7.90
C VAL A 134 12.74 -6.65 8.86
N ALA A 135 12.98 -5.96 9.96
CA ALA A 135 11.94 -5.62 10.92
C ALA A 135 10.80 -4.83 10.23
N PRO A 136 9.53 -5.09 10.59
CA PRO A 136 8.41 -4.35 10.03
C PRO A 136 8.52 -2.85 10.35
N VAL A 137 8.05 -2.02 9.43
CA VAL A 137 8.02 -0.57 9.60
C VAL A 137 6.58 -0.14 9.86
N ILE A 138 6.38 0.62 10.93
CA ILE A 138 5.14 1.35 11.18
C ILE A 138 5.32 2.78 10.67
N TYR A 139 4.56 3.17 9.66
CA TYR A 139 4.59 4.51 9.10
C TYR A 139 3.78 5.48 9.92
N ASP A 140 2.60 5.06 10.37
CA ASP A 140 1.72 5.87 11.20
C ASP A 140 0.82 5.02 12.11
N VAL A 141 0.40 5.60 13.22
CA VAL A 141 -0.67 5.09 14.09
C VAL A 141 -1.59 6.24 14.40
N TYR A 142 -2.85 6.08 14.08
CA TYR A 142 -3.83 7.14 14.26
C TYR A 142 -5.17 6.58 14.72
N THR A 143 -6.04 7.47 15.16
CA THR A 143 -7.43 7.17 15.50
C THR A 143 -8.35 7.88 14.50
N ASP A 144 -9.53 7.31 14.24
CA ASP A 144 -10.56 7.92 13.40
C ASP A 144 -11.00 9.30 13.91
N ARG A 145 -10.90 9.52 15.23
CA ARG A 145 -11.19 10.79 15.88
C ARG A 145 -10.21 11.04 17.02
N ASN A 146 -9.91 12.30 17.27
CA ASN A 146 -9.20 12.78 18.45
C ASN A 146 -9.58 14.26 18.65
N PRO A 147 -10.38 14.60 19.68
CA PRO A 147 -10.76 13.79 20.85
C PRO A 147 -11.85 12.75 20.59
N VAL A 148 -11.94 11.76 21.50
CA VAL A 148 -12.95 10.70 21.51
C VAL A 148 -13.86 10.81 22.72
N SER A 149 -15.12 10.35 22.59
CA SER A 149 -16.12 10.39 23.69
C SER A 149 -16.79 9.06 23.97
N GLU A 150 -16.81 8.12 23.03
CA GLU A 150 -17.49 6.82 23.17
C GLU A 150 -16.53 5.65 23.02
N SER A 151 -15.75 5.66 21.95
CA SER A 151 -14.73 4.67 21.62
C SER A 151 -13.60 5.28 20.82
N ALA A 152 -12.46 4.60 20.75
CA ALA A 152 -11.34 4.94 19.89
C ALA A 152 -11.04 3.76 18.97
N ASN A 153 -11.03 3.99 17.65
CA ASN A 153 -10.60 3.03 16.66
C ASN A 153 -9.17 3.35 16.26
N PHE A 154 -8.23 2.45 16.51
CA PHE A 154 -6.82 2.60 16.18
C PHE A 154 -6.53 1.93 14.86
N TYR A 155 -5.87 2.64 13.96
CA TYR A 155 -5.38 2.16 12.68
C TYR A 155 -3.87 2.24 12.66
N ILE A 156 -3.22 1.22 12.12
CA ILE A 156 -1.76 1.16 11.99
C ILE A 156 -1.42 1.06 10.51
N SER A 157 -0.65 2.02 10.00
CA SER A 157 -0.08 1.98 8.66
C SER A 157 1.30 1.36 8.71
N HIS A 158 1.55 0.36 7.86
CA HIS A 158 2.74 -0.49 7.93
C HIS A 158 3.24 -0.93 6.54
N ASP A 159 4.39 -1.61 6.49
CA ASP A 159 5.04 -2.10 5.26
C ASP A 159 4.89 -3.63 5.04
N ARG A 160 3.88 -4.25 5.64
CA ARG A 160 3.61 -5.70 5.54
C ARG A 160 2.25 -5.99 4.89
N PRO A 161 2.01 -5.54 3.64
CA PRO A 161 0.78 -5.90 2.93
C PRO A 161 0.80 -7.40 2.62
N ASP A 162 -0.38 -8.02 2.65
CA ASP A 162 -0.60 -9.41 2.28
C ASP A 162 0.21 -10.46 3.10
N GLN A 163 0.69 -10.07 4.29
CA GLN A 163 1.45 -10.93 5.21
C GLN A 163 0.69 -11.18 6.51
N THR A 164 1.00 -12.28 7.19
CA THR A 164 0.43 -12.55 8.52
C THR A 164 1.21 -11.76 9.57
N ILE A 165 0.53 -10.86 10.23
CA ILE A 165 1.07 -9.98 11.26
C ILE A 165 0.27 -10.09 12.56
N THR A 166 0.95 -9.87 13.68
CA THR A 166 0.31 -9.63 14.98
C THR A 166 0.45 -8.15 15.31
N VAL A 167 -0.67 -7.52 15.61
CA VAL A 167 -0.75 -6.11 15.97
C VAL A 167 -1.23 -5.99 17.41
N THR A 168 -0.51 -5.21 18.22
CA THR A 168 -0.89 -4.90 19.59
C THR A 168 -1.02 -3.39 19.76
N VAL A 169 -2.12 -2.93 20.33
CA VAL A 169 -2.29 -1.55 20.77
C VAL A 169 -2.42 -1.53 22.29
N GLU A 170 -1.68 -0.65 22.93
CA GLU A 170 -1.70 -0.43 24.36
C GLU A 170 -2.03 1.03 24.68
N VAL A 171 -2.87 1.24 25.69
CA VAL A 171 -3.24 2.57 26.18
C VAL A 171 -2.78 2.72 27.63
N PHE A 172 -2.21 3.89 27.93
CA PHE A 172 -1.61 4.22 29.21
C PHE A 172 -2.16 5.55 29.75
N ASP A 173 -2.13 5.73 31.05
CA ASP A 173 -2.25 7.06 31.65
C ASP A 173 -0.97 7.90 31.45
N LEU A 174 -1.00 9.16 31.83
CA LEU A 174 0.17 10.05 31.70
C LEU A 174 1.37 9.66 32.59
N MET A 175 1.16 8.77 33.56
CA MET A 175 2.23 8.23 34.40
C MET A 175 2.83 6.93 33.82
N GLY A 176 2.33 6.47 32.68
CA GLY A 176 2.79 5.26 32.00
C GLY A 176 2.16 3.97 32.58
N LYS A 177 1.13 4.06 33.40
CA LYS A 177 0.40 2.89 33.88
C LYS A 177 -0.48 2.34 32.74
N PRO A 178 -0.37 1.04 32.39
CA PRO A 178 -1.23 0.44 31.38
C PRO A 178 -2.69 0.39 31.87
N LEU A 179 -3.60 0.75 30.99
CA LEU A 179 -5.03 0.76 31.24
C LEU A 179 -5.76 -0.29 30.41
N TRP A 180 -5.35 -0.44 29.16
CA TRP A 180 -5.98 -1.34 28.20
C TRP A 180 -4.96 -1.82 27.17
N SER A 181 -5.18 -3.02 26.65
CA SER A 181 -4.42 -3.58 25.54
C SER A 181 -5.32 -4.49 24.71
N SER A 182 -5.13 -4.48 23.40
CA SER A 182 -5.72 -5.43 22.48
C SER A 182 -4.65 -5.95 21.54
N THR A 183 -4.73 -7.23 21.19
CA THR A 183 -3.83 -7.90 20.27
C THR A 183 -4.65 -8.69 19.27
N GLU A 184 -4.36 -8.51 17.99
CA GLU A 184 -4.98 -9.24 16.91
C GLU A 184 -3.91 -9.80 15.98
N THR A 185 -4.12 -11.04 15.53
CA THR A 185 -3.27 -11.72 14.55
C THR A 185 -4.09 -12.06 13.34
N GLY A 186 -3.60 -11.71 12.16
CA GLY A 186 -4.29 -11.99 10.92
C GLY A 186 -3.47 -11.64 9.69
N ARG A 187 -3.98 -12.01 8.52
CA ARG A 187 -3.39 -11.58 7.25
C ARG A 187 -3.73 -10.13 7.01
N SER A 188 -2.73 -9.33 6.76
CA SER A 188 -2.87 -7.93 6.40
C SER A 188 -3.41 -7.83 4.97
N ASP A 189 -4.52 -7.13 4.78
CA ASP A 189 -5.13 -6.94 3.47
C ASP A 189 -4.36 -5.91 2.63
N MET A 190 -3.99 -4.80 3.26
CA MET A 190 -3.28 -3.69 2.62
C MET A 190 -2.23 -3.11 3.58
N PHE A 191 -1.88 -1.86 3.39
CA PHE A 191 -0.90 -1.12 4.22
C PHE A 191 -1.47 -0.54 5.51
N THR A 192 -2.73 -0.82 5.81
CA THR A 192 -3.39 -0.33 7.03
C THR A 192 -4.21 -1.45 7.64
N THR A 193 -4.07 -1.66 8.94
CA THR A 193 -4.80 -2.69 9.67
C THR A 193 -6.29 -2.39 9.72
N MET A 194 -7.11 -3.43 9.94
CA MET A 194 -8.46 -3.25 10.49
C MET A 194 -8.36 -2.56 11.85
N PRO A 195 -9.37 -1.78 12.27
CA PRO A 195 -9.29 -1.03 13.50
C PRO A 195 -9.32 -1.92 14.73
N LEU A 196 -8.41 -1.67 15.69
CA LEU A 196 -8.52 -2.17 17.05
C LEU A 196 -9.32 -1.16 17.87
N THR A 197 -10.44 -1.60 18.43
CA THR A 197 -11.39 -0.71 19.10
C THR A 197 -11.24 -0.75 20.61
N TRP A 198 -11.06 0.42 21.22
CA TRP A 198 -11.10 0.63 22.66
C TRP A 198 -12.39 1.34 23.05
N ASP A 199 -13.15 0.76 23.95
CA ASP A 199 -14.43 1.28 24.47
C ASP A 199 -14.27 2.31 25.62
N LEU A 200 -13.07 2.82 25.80
CA LEU A 200 -12.69 3.76 26.86
C LEU A 200 -12.87 3.20 28.28
N THR A 201 -12.71 1.88 28.44
CA THR A 201 -12.67 1.24 29.77
C THR A 201 -11.25 0.80 30.14
N ASP A 202 -10.97 0.74 31.45
CA ASP A 202 -9.76 0.14 31.97
C ASP A 202 -9.87 -1.40 32.00
N SER A 203 -8.78 -2.09 32.35
CA SER A 203 -8.76 -3.56 32.46
C SER A 203 -9.74 -4.13 33.48
N GLY A 204 -10.30 -3.30 34.33
CA GLY A 204 -11.37 -3.66 35.31
C GLY A 204 -12.78 -3.39 34.78
N GLY A 205 -12.94 -2.98 33.50
CA GLY A 205 -14.22 -2.64 32.89
C GLY A 205 -14.80 -1.29 33.35
N ARG A 206 -14.02 -0.46 34.06
CA ARG A 206 -14.47 0.87 34.48
C ARG A 206 -14.09 1.90 33.42
N ARG A 207 -15.07 2.77 33.12
CA ARG A 207 -14.82 3.87 32.17
C ARG A 207 -13.73 4.80 32.70
N VAL A 208 -12.80 5.17 31.80
CA VAL A 208 -11.76 6.11 32.14
C VAL A 208 -12.29 7.55 32.21
N ASN A 209 -11.64 8.40 33.00
CA ASN A 209 -12.02 9.79 33.14
C ASN A 209 -11.67 10.59 31.86
N ARG A 210 -12.33 11.76 31.70
CA ARG A 210 -11.89 12.73 30.73
C ARG A 210 -10.44 13.13 31.00
N GLY A 211 -9.63 13.22 29.94
CA GLY A 211 -8.22 13.55 30.09
C GLY A 211 -7.40 13.18 28.86
N ILE A 212 -6.09 13.27 29.02
CA ILE A 212 -5.13 12.86 28.01
C ILE A 212 -4.57 11.49 28.39
N TYR A 213 -4.52 10.61 27.40
CA TYR A 213 -3.97 9.27 27.49
C TYR A 213 -2.85 9.12 26.48
N LEU A 214 -1.97 8.17 26.72
CA LEU A 214 -0.92 7.78 25.77
C LEU A 214 -1.29 6.44 25.15
N TYR A 215 -0.98 6.27 23.89
CA TYR A 215 -1.10 4.97 23.25
C TYR A 215 0.14 4.70 22.38
N ARG A 216 0.44 3.43 22.20
CA ARG A 216 1.44 2.94 21.25
C ARG A 216 0.92 1.71 20.53
N ALA A 217 1.45 1.43 19.36
CA ALA A 217 1.23 0.18 18.66
C ALA A 217 2.53 -0.58 18.48
N THR A 218 2.42 -1.90 18.46
CA THR A 218 3.48 -2.83 18.10
C THR A 218 2.98 -3.69 16.96
N ILE A 219 3.84 -3.94 15.98
CA ILE A 219 3.60 -4.88 14.89
C ILE A 219 4.69 -5.94 14.91
N LYS A 220 4.31 -7.20 14.78
CA LYS A 220 5.20 -8.35 14.67
C LYS A 220 4.89 -9.08 13.38
N ASP A 221 5.93 -9.34 12.61
CA ASP A 221 5.87 -10.19 11.42
C ASP A 221 5.93 -11.65 11.87
N GLU A 222 4.88 -12.43 11.61
CA GLU A 222 4.81 -13.84 12.05
C GLU A 222 5.71 -14.76 11.22
N SER A 223 6.15 -14.33 10.05
CA SER A 223 7.05 -15.12 9.19
C SER A 223 8.50 -15.05 9.68
N SER A 224 8.98 -13.88 10.08
CA SER A 224 10.34 -13.66 10.58
C SER A 224 10.44 -13.65 12.11
N GLY A 225 9.35 -13.32 12.79
CA GLY A 225 9.32 -13.09 14.23
C GLY A 225 9.82 -11.69 14.64
N ASP A 226 10.21 -10.85 13.68
CA ASP A 226 10.67 -9.49 13.94
C ASP A 226 9.52 -8.58 14.38
N GLU A 227 9.83 -7.66 15.28
CA GLU A 227 8.86 -6.77 15.92
C GLU A 227 9.34 -5.32 15.89
N THR A 228 8.39 -4.39 15.70
CA THR A 228 8.63 -2.95 15.80
C THR A 228 7.51 -2.28 16.59
N ALA A 229 7.88 -1.34 17.46
CA ALA A 229 6.93 -0.54 18.22
C ALA A 229 7.04 0.95 17.87
N THR A 230 5.90 1.66 17.91
CA THR A 230 5.88 3.12 17.75
C THR A 230 6.35 3.83 18.99
N ALA A 231 6.71 5.11 18.84
CA ALA A 231 6.69 6.06 19.95
C ALA A 231 5.24 6.25 20.45
N SER A 232 5.09 6.55 21.75
CA SER A 232 3.78 6.82 22.32
C SER A 232 3.18 8.11 21.75
N ARG A 233 1.86 8.06 21.47
CA ARG A 233 1.07 9.20 20.97
C ARG A 233 0.00 9.59 21.98
N LYS A 234 -0.59 10.77 21.81
CA LYS A 234 -1.61 11.32 22.72
C LYS A 234 -3.01 11.14 22.15
N LEU A 235 -3.93 10.70 23.01
CA LEU A 235 -5.36 10.63 22.75
C LEU A 235 -6.10 11.46 23.82
N ALA A 236 -6.96 12.35 23.40
CA ALA A 236 -7.82 13.10 24.27
C ALA A 236 -9.18 12.39 24.43
N VAL A 237 -9.59 12.13 25.66
CA VAL A 237 -10.91 11.61 26.00
C VAL A 237 -11.75 12.73 26.57
N THR A 238 -12.94 12.97 26.01
CA THR A 238 -13.89 13.98 26.48
C THR A 238 -15.03 13.33 27.27
N ALA A 239 -15.82 14.15 27.98
CA ALA A 239 -17.07 13.68 28.56
C ALA A 239 -18.09 13.39 27.43
N GLN A 240 -18.97 12.41 27.69
CA GLN A 240 -20.23 12.26 26.93
C GLN A 240 -21.15 13.42 27.22
#